data_35fdf15158c0946049ea80acc4e0c522
#
_entry.id   35fdf15158c0946049ea80acc4e0c522
#
_cell.length_a   1.000
_cell.length_b   1.000
_cell.length_c   1.000
_cell.angle_alpha   90.00
_cell.angle_beta   90.00
_cell.angle_gamma   90.00
#
_symmetry.space_group_name_H-M   'P 1'
#
loop_
_entity.id
_entity.type
_entity.pdbx_description
1 polymer ?
#
loop_
_entity_poly.entity_id
_entity_poly.type
_entity_poly.pdbx_seq_one_letter_code
_entity_poly.pdbx_strand_id
1 'polypeptide(L)'
;MVNQIIELPKYLEERISEKQNSVDSTQSASNEVGTVISVGDGIANIYGLNQVQAGEMVTFSCGIQGMTLNLNNTSVGVVIFGDDRGILEGDVVKRTGAIVEVGVGKDLLGRVVDGLGVAIDGKGAIKPDATTLVEVKAPGIIPRQSVNEPMQTGIKAVDALVPIGRGQRELIIGDRQTGKTAIAIDTIINNRPNENTIDQLYCIYVGVGQKRSSIAQLVGQLEEENSMAHTVIVA
;
A
#
# COMPACT_ATOMS: atom_id res chain seq x y z
N MET A 1 10.36 4.05 -56.17
CA MET A 1 10.19 3.00 -55.13
C MET A 1 11.51 2.53 -54.51
N VAL A 2 12.65 3.16 -54.79
CA VAL A 2 13.98 2.72 -54.23
C VAL A 2 14.45 3.59 -53.06
N ASN A 3 13.86 4.79 -52.84
CA ASN A 3 14.29 5.72 -51.79
C ASN A 3 13.66 5.45 -50.41
N GLN A 4 12.65 4.55 -50.30
CA GLN A 4 12.03 4.27 -48.98
C GLN A 4 12.78 3.20 -48.14
N ILE A 5 13.71 2.44 -48.78
CA ILE A 5 14.45 1.36 -48.09
C ILE A 5 15.70 1.91 -47.36
N ILE A 6 16.18 3.11 -47.71
CA ILE A 6 17.39 3.69 -47.14
C ILE A 6 17.11 4.50 -45.86
N GLU A 7 15.87 4.96 -45.62
CA GLU A 7 15.49 5.72 -44.45
C GLU A 7 15.18 4.87 -43.21
N LEU A 8 14.85 3.59 -43.40
CA LEU A 8 14.51 2.69 -42.28
C LEU A 8 15.66 2.45 -41.29
N PRO A 9 16.90 2.21 -41.74
CA PRO A 9 18.06 2.06 -40.85
C PRO A 9 18.34 3.35 -40.05
N LYS A 10 18.23 4.48 -40.69
CA LYS A 10 18.50 5.80 -40.06
C LYS A 10 17.45 6.14 -39.00
N TYR A 11 16.20 5.83 -39.23
CA TYR A 11 15.13 5.96 -38.26
C TYR A 11 15.33 5.03 -37.05
N LEU A 12 15.83 3.82 -37.28
CA LEU A 12 16.15 2.87 -36.20
C LEU A 12 17.36 3.31 -35.40
N GLU A 13 18.39 3.87 -36.05
CA GLU A 13 19.56 4.43 -35.38
C GLU A 13 19.21 5.66 -34.51
N GLU A 14 18.33 6.55 -35.00
CA GLU A 14 17.81 7.67 -34.22
C GLU A 14 17.00 7.19 -33.00
N ARG A 15 16.14 6.18 -33.17
CA ARG A 15 15.36 5.59 -32.07
C ARG A 15 16.22 4.82 -31.06
N ILE A 16 17.31 4.21 -31.51
CA ILE A 16 18.27 3.55 -30.62
C ILE A 16 19.09 4.59 -29.86
N SER A 17 19.53 5.67 -30.51
CA SER A 17 20.24 6.77 -29.82
C SER A 17 19.33 7.55 -28.86
N GLU A 18 18.06 7.74 -29.18
CA GLU A 18 17.07 8.28 -28.26
C GLU A 18 16.85 7.37 -27.02
N LYS A 19 16.83 6.05 -27.22
CA LYS A 19 16.75 5.09 -26.10
C LYS A 19 18.04 5.03 -25.28
N GLN A 20 19.19 5.13 -25.89
CA GLN A 20 20.48 5.19 -25.17
C GLN A 20 20.60 6.50 -24.36
N ASN A 21 20.19 7.64 -24.93
CA ASN A 21 20.13 8.90 -24.19
C ASN A 21 19.09 8.89 -23.07
N SER A 22 18.03 8.05 -23.16
CA SER A 22 17.05 7.88 -22.08
C SER A 22 17.57 6.99 -20.94
N VAL A 23 18.55 6.11 -21.19
CA VAL A 23 19.21 5.29 -20.15
C VAL A 23 20.24 6.11 -19.35
N ASP A 24 20.94 7.03 -20.01
CA ASP A 24 21.83 7.96 -19.31
C ASP A 24 21.09 9.06 -18.52
N SER A 25 19.81 9.34 -18.88
CA SER A 25 18.97 10.27 -18.15
C SER A 25 18.40 9.71 -16.83
N THR A 26 18.48 8.39 -16.59
CA THR A 26 18.01 7.78 -15.34
C THR A 26 18.86 8.17 -14.13
N GLN A 27 20.13 8.56 -14.30
CA GLN A 27 20.94 9.09 -13.20
C GLN A 27 20.72 10.59 -12.94
N SER A 28 20.24 11.35 -13.92
CA SER A 28 19.86 12.75 -13.73
C SER A 28 18.40 12.93 -13.27
N ALA A 29 17.55 11.92 -13.49
CA ALA A 29 16.14 11.94 -13.09
C ALA A 29 15.94 11.96 -11.55
N SER A 30 16.86 11.38 -10.79
CA SER A 30 16.82 11.38 -9.31
C SER A 30 17.06 12.76 -8.66
N ASN A 31 17.49 13.75 -9.43
CA ASN A 31 17.77 15.11 -8.94
C ASN A 31 16.73 16.16 -9.35
N GLU A 32 15.64 15.74 -10.00
CA GLU A 32 14.57 16.68 -10.36
C GLU A 32 13.83 17.14 -9.09
N VAL A 33 13.65 18.45 -9.01
CA VAL A 33 13.10 19.13 -7.84
C VAL A 33 11.85 19.89 -8.27
N GLY A 34 10.76 19.70 -7.51
CA GLY A 34 9.54 20.46 -7.68
C GLY A 34 9.29 21.41 -6.53
N THR A 35 8.30 22.29 -6.71
CA THR A 35 7.85 23.25 -5.70
C THR A 35 6.37 23.07 -5.42
N VAL A 36 5.97 23.07 -4.15
CA VAL A 36 4.56 22.98 -3.74
C VAL A 36 3.83 24.26 -4.15
N ILE A 37 2.77 24.13 -4.94
CA ILE A 37 1.90 25.23 -5.32
C ILE A 37 0.78 25.43 -4.30
N SER A 38 0.18 24.34 -3.87
CA SER A 38 -0.90 24.33 -2.89
C SER A 38 -0.91 23.00 -2.12
N VAL A 39 -1.37 23.04 -0.87
CA VAL A 39 -1.55 21.87 -0.03
C VAL A 39 -2.88 21.96 0.71
N GLY A 40 -3.58 20.84 0.82
CA GLY A 40 -4.83 20.74 1.54
C GLY A 40 -5.46 19.34 1.42
N ASP A 41 -6.18 18.94 2.45
CA ASP A 41 -6.90 17.66 2.51
C ASP A 41 -6.03 16.43 2.19
N GLY A 42 -4.75 16.44 2.60
CA GLY A 42 -3.80 15.35 2.37
C GLY A 42 -3.29 15.26 0.92
N ILE A 43 -3.51 16.30 0.11
CA ILE A 43 -3.05 16.40 -1.29
C ILE A 43 -2.17 17.63 -1.45
N ALA A 44 -1.04 17.49 -2.11
CA ALA A 44 -0.20 18.60 -2.56
C ALA A 44 -0.19 18.68 -4.08
N ASN A 45 -0.30 19.88 -4.63
CA ASN A 45 -0.05 20.16 -6.05
C ASN A 45 1.36 20.72 -6.20
N ILE A 46 2.17 20.08 -7.05
CA ILE A 46 3.59 20.37 -7.21
C ILE A 46 3.86 20.82 -8.64
N TYR A 47 4.67 21.85 -8.80
CA TYR A 47 5.17 22.35 -10.09
C TYR A 47 6.61 21.90 -10.31
N GLY A 48 6.99 21.60 -11.55
CA GLY A 48 8.40 21.36 -11.94
C GLY A 48 8.86 19.91 -11.95
N LEU A 49 7.98 18.94 -11.61
CA LEU A 49 8.28 17.49 -11.72
C LEU A 49 7.81 16.97 -13.10
N ASN A 50 8.57 17.29 -14.16
CA ASN A 50 8.14 17.02 -15.53
C ASN A 50 8.33 15.56 -15.97
N GLN A 51 9.26 14.84 -15.34
CA GLN A 51 9.61 13.46 -15.70
C GLN A 51 9.11 12.43 -14.67
N VAL A 52 8.33 12.87 -13.68
CA VAL A 52 7.80 11.98 -12.65
C VAL A 52 6.77 11.01 -13.25
N GLN A 53 6.75 9.78 -12.72
CA GLN A 53 5.79 8.75 -13.12
C GLN A 53 4.62 8.69 -12.13
N ALA A 54 3.45 8.25 -12.60
CA ALA A 54 2.33 7.97 -11.72
C ALA A 54 2.70 6.81 -10.77
N GLY A 55 2.36 6.95 -9.49
CA GLY A 55 2.75 5.99 -8.45
C GLY A 55 4.19 6.14 -7.95
N GLU A 56 4.96 7.12 -8.46
CA GLU A 56 6.31 7.39 -7.96
C GLU A 56 6.27 8.08 -6.60
N MET A 57 7.17 7.68 -5.72
CA MET A 57 7.34 8.29 -4.41
C MET A 57 8.14 9.59 -4.52
N VAL A 58 7.71 10.59 -3.78
CA VAL A 58 8.39 11.88 -3.63
C VAL A 58 8.62 12.18 -2.15
N THR A 59 9.64 12.98 -1.85
CA THR A 59 9.98 13.38 -0.49
C THR A 59 9.94 14.89 -0.38
N PHE A 60 9.17 15.40 0.57
CA PHE A 60 9.09 16.82 0.91
C PHE A 60 10.29 17.25 1.75
N SER A 61 10.56 18.56 1.79
CA SER A 61 11.65 19.15 2.58
C SER A 61 11.59 18.82 4.07
N CYS A 62 10.39 18.63 4.62
CA CYS A 62 10.14 18.21 6.00
C CYS A 62 10.37 16.71 6.25
N GLY A 63 10.75 15.91 5.24
CA GLY A 63 10.96 14.48 5.34
C GLY A 63 9.69 13.63 5.19
N ILE A 64 8.52 14.24 5.02
CA ILE A 64 7.28 13.53 4.74
C ILE A 64 7.34 12.98 3.32
N GLN A 65 6.79 11.78 3.14
CA GLN A 65 6.71 11.13 1.83
C GLN A 65 5.33 11.31 1.23
N GLY A 66 5.25 11.22 -0.09
CA GLY A 66 4.00 11.24 -0.82
C GLY A 66 4.10 10.41 -2.10
N MET A 67 2.95 10.09 -2.68
CA MET A 67 2.83 9.35 -3.93
C MET A 67 2.20 10.24 -5.00
N THR A 68 2.80 10.26 -6.18
CA THR A 68 2.24 10.95 -7.34
C THR A 68 1.02 10.20 -7.85
N LEU A 69 -0.09 10.90 -7.98
CA LEU A 69 -1.36 10.30 -8.43
C LEU A 69 -1.78 10.88 -9.78
N ASN A 70 -1.90 12.20 -9.89
CA ASN A 70 -2.38 12.88 -11.07
C ASN A 70 -1.25 13.65 -11.76
N LEU A 71 -1.02 13.36 -13.03
CA LEU A 71 -0.04 14.06 -13.85
C LEU A 71 -0.78 14.99 -14.81
N ASN A 72 -0.74 16.30 -14.54
CA ASN A 72 -1.25 17.33 -15.42
C ASN A 72 -0.09 17.99 -16.19
N ASN A 73 -0.39 18.73 -17.24
CA ASN A 73 0.63 19.39 -18.06
C ASN A 73 1.49 20.40 -17.30
N THR A 74 0.97 21.00 -16.24
CA THR A 74 1.63 22.07 -15.48
C THR A 74 1.85 21.75 -14.01
N SER A 75 1.22 20.69 -13.49
CA SER A 75 1.29 20.33 -12.07
C SER A 75 1.13 18.84 -11.86
N VAL A 76 1.69 18.36 -10.77
CA VAL A 76 1.58 16.96 -10.32
C VAL A 76 0.81 16.94 -9.02
N GLY A 77 -0.30 16.18 -8.97
CA GLY A 77 -1.05 15.93 -7.75
C GLY A 77 -0.41 14.78 -6.97
N VAL A 78 -0.04 15.05 -5.73
CA VAL A 78 0.63 14.10 -4.82
C VAL A 78 -0.22 13.86 -3.59
N VAL A 79 -0.47 12.60 -3.27
CA VAL A 79 -1.08 12.19 -2.00
C VAL A 79 -0.01 12.14 -0.93
N ILE A 80 -0.24 12.80 0.20
CA ILE A 80 0.71 12.92 1.31
C ILE A 80 0.52 11.72 2.25
N PHE A 81 1.62 11.06 2.61
CA PHE A 81 1.64 10.00 3.61
C PHE A 81 2.04 10.56 4.97
N GLY A 82 1.07 11.11 5.70
CA GLY A 82 1.31 11.68 7.01
C GLY A 82 0.55 12.97 7.27
N ASP A 83 1.04 13.76 8.23
CA ASP A 83 0.43 15.04 8.60
C ASP A 83 0.87 16.14 7.60
N ASP A 84 -0.07 16.68 6.86
CA ASP A 84 0.15 17.73 5.85
C ASP A 84 0.45 19.11 6.44
N ARG A 85 0.24 19.30 7.77
CA ARG A 85 0.44 20.59 8.47
C ARG A 85 1.89 21.09 8.44
N GLY A 86 2.84 20.17 8.23
CA GLY A 86 4.26 20.51 8.14
C GLY A 86 4.71 20.93 6.74
N ILE A 87 3.83 20.89 5.73
CA ILE A 87 4.14 21.21 4.34
C ILE A 87 3.55 22.58 4.02
N LEU A 88 4.38 23.48 3.50
CA LEU A 88 3.98 24.83 3.13
C LEU A 88 4.05 25.04 1.61
N GLU A 89 3.27 26.00 1.12
CA GLU A 89 3.42 26.48 -0.24
C GLU A 89 4.81 27.07 -0.46
N GLY A 90 5.45 26.71 -1.56
CA GLY A 90 6.84 27.06 -1.86
C GLY A 90 7.88 26.02 -1.38
N ASP A 91 7.47 25.01 -0.62
CA ASP A 91 8.37 23.95 -0.18
C ASP A 91 8.92 23.13 -1.35
N VAL A 92 10.15 22.66 -1.14
CA VAL A 92 10.87 21.85 -2.13
C VAL A 92 10.50 20.38 -2.00
N VAL A 93 10.22 19.75 -3.14
CA VAL A 93 9.89 18.33 -3.25
C VAL A 93 10.91 17.65 -4.17
N LYS A 94 11.44 16.52 -3.73
CA LYS A 94 12.41 15.71 -4.48
C LYS A 94 11.80 14.41 -4.95
N ARG A 95 12.09 14.03 -6.17
CA ARG A 95 11.79 12.69 -6.70
C ARG A 95 12.66 11.65 -6.01
N THR A 96 12.12 10.46 -5.84
CA THR A 96 12.90 9.29 -5.40
C THR A 96 13.31 8.40 -6.58
N GLY A 97 12.61 8.49 -7.71
CA GLY A 97 12.79 7.61 -8.87
C GLY A 97 12.26 6.19 -8.65
N ALA A 98 11.63 5.92 -7.51
CA ALA A 98 11.08 4.61 -7.16
C ALA A 98 9.57 4.68 -7.06
N ILE A 99 8.87 3.66 -7.58
CA ILE A 99 7.43 3.46 -7.37
C ILE A 99 7.22 3.05 -5.91
N VAL A 100 6.07 3.40 -5.34
CA VAL A 100 5.74 3.10 -3.94
C VAL A 100 5.78 1.59 -3.69
N GLU A 101 6.68 1.17 -2.81
CA GLU A 101 6.88 -0.20 -2.38
C GLU A 101 6.70 -0.32 -0.86
N VAL A 102 6.27 -1.49 -0.41
CA VAL A 102 6.19 -1.83 1.01
C VAL A 102 7.04 -3.06 1.32
N GLY A 103 7.62 -3.06 2.50
CA GLY A 103 8.31 -4.24 3.02
C GLY A 103 7.32 -5.36 3.32
N VAL A 104 7.65 -6.57 2.92
CA VAL A 104 6.85 -7.78 3.17
C VAL A 104 7.71 -8.87 3.80
N GLY A 105 7.09 -9.70 4.63
CA GLY A 105 7.78 -10.80 5.29
C GLY A 105 7.06 -11.26 6.56
N LYS A 106 7.54 -12.35 7.13
CA LYS A 106 7.00 -12.90 8.38
C LYS A 106 7.27 -12.00 9.60
N ASP A 107 8.26 -11.12 9.52
CA ASP A 107 8.62 -10.18 10.59
C ASP A 107 7.54 -9.08 10.83
N LEU A 108 6.56 -8.98 9.91
CA LEU A 108 5.37 -8.15 10.10
C LEU A 108 4.34 -8.76 11.06
N LEU A 109 4.39 -10.09 11.26
CA LEU A 109 3.43 -10.76 12.15
C LEU A 109 3.64 -10.30 13.60
N GLY A 110 2.54 -10.04 14.28
CA GLY A 110 2.56 -9.51 15.64
C GLY A 110 2.84 -8.01 15.75
N ARG A 111 2.91 -7.29 14.62
CA ARG A 111 3.27 -5.89 14.57
C ARG A 111 2.09 -4.99 14.18
N VAL A 112 2.20 -3.73 14.58
CA VAL A 112 1.30 -2.66 14.13
C VAL A 112 2.11 -1.72 13.26
N VAL A 113 1.64 -1.54 12.02
CA VAL A 113 2.35 -0.78 10.99
C VAL A 113 1.44 0.29 10.38
N ASP A 114 2.03 1.28 9.76
CA ASP A 114 1.32 2.25 8.93
C ASP A 114 1.08 1.71 7.49
N GLY A 115 0.48 2.53 6.62
CA GLY A 115 0.20 2.17 5.23
C GLY A 115 1.45 1.93 4.37
N LEU A 116 2.63 2.34 4.82
CA LEU A 116 3.92 2.10 4.16
C LEU A 116 4.71 0.92 4.79
N GLY A 117 4.12 0.23 5.76
CA GLY A 117 4.76 -0.88 6.45
C GLY A 117 5.76 -0.46 7.53
N VAL A 118 5.79 0.83 7.92
CA VAL A 118 6.62 1.33 9.00
C VAL A 118 5.99 0.99 10.34
N ALA A 119 6.78 0.44 11.27
CA ALA A 119 6.28 0.08 12.59
C ALA A 119 5.88 1.30 13.43
N ILE A 120 4.68 1.28 13.98
CA ILE A 120 4.13 2.34 14.86
C ILE A 120 3.84 1.84 16.28
N ASP A 121 4.19 0.60 16.58
CA ASP A 121 3.95 -0.09 17.86
C ASP A 121 5.03 0.15 18.93
N GLY A 122 6.07 0.90 18.62
CA GLY A 122 7.19 1.16 19.54
C GLY A 122 8.13 -0.04 19.77
N LYS A 123 7.91 -1.19 19.10
CA LYS A 123 8.72 -2.40 19.23
C LYS A 123 10.00 -2.38 18.36
N GLY A 124 10.35 -1.21 17.78
CA GLY A 124 11.52 -1.03 16.93
C GLY A 124 11.25 -1.29 15.44
N ALA A 125 12.24 -0.98 14.59
CA ALA A 125 12.12 -1.10 13.15
C ALA A 125 11.99 -2.56 12.71
N ILE A 126 11.17 -2.79 11.69
CA ILE A 126 11.00 -4.09 11.04
C ILE A 126 12.05 -4.20 9.93
N LYS A 127 12.66 -5.37 9.79
CA LYS A 127 13.53 -5.69 8.66
C LYS A 127 12.75 -6.58 7.70
N PRO A 128 12.21 -6.05 6.60
CA PRO A 128 11.44 -6.87 5.67
C PRO A 128 12.34 -7.89 4.95
N ASP A 129 11.80 -9.07 4.68
CA ASP A 129 12.48 -10.10 3.88
C ASP A 129 12.60 -9.69 2.41
N ALA A 130 11.60 -8.97 1.90
CA ALA A 130 11.52 -8.48 0.54
C ALA A 130 10.68 -7.19 0.47
N THR A 131 10.68 -6.52 -0.68
CA THR A 131 9.78 -5.42 -1.00
C THR A 131 8.82 -5.81 -2.12
N THR A 132 7.62 -5.26 -2.13
CA THR A 132 6.65 -5.42 -3.21
C THR A 132 5.97 -4.10 -3.51
N LEU A 133 5.56 -3.92 -4.76
CA LEU A 133 4.80 -2.75 -5.18
C LEU A 133 3.46 -2.71 -4.45
N VAL A 134 3.03 -1.50 -4.05
CA VAL A 134 1.71 -1.31 -3.42
C VAL A 134 0.60 -1.52 -4.44
N GLU A 135 0.78 -1.02 -5.66
CA GLU A 135 -0.18 -1.22 -6.74
C GLU A 135 0.20 -2.44 -7.57
N VAL A 136 -0.50 -3.57 -7.32
CA VAL A 136 -0.37 -4.79 -8.11
C VAL A 136 -1.70 -5.08 -8.79
N LYS A 137 -1.65 -5.35 -10.10
CA LYS A 137 -2.84 -5.76 -10.86
C LYS A 137 -3.38 -7.08 -10.31
N ALA A 138 -4.64 -7.06 -9.87
CA ALA A 138 -5.31 -8.26 -9.39
C ALA A 138 -5.39 -9.35 -10.47
N PRO A 139 -5.27 -10.64 -10.12
CA PRO A 139 -5.44 -11.74 -11.06
C PRO A 139 -6.84 -11.73 -11.66
N GLY A 140 -6.95 -12.02 -12.95
CA GLY A 140 -8.23 -12.16 -13.66
C GLY A 140 -9.04 -13.37 -13.18
N ILE A 141 -10.16 -13.64 -13.85
CA ILE A 141 -11.09 -14.73 -13.47
C ILE A 141 -10.46 -16.10 -13.67
N ILE A 142 -9.70 -16.29 -14.75
CA ILE A 142 -9.16 -17.61 -15.14
C ILE A 142 -8.17 -18.18 -14.09
N PRO A 143 -7.20 -17.41 -13.56
CA PRO A 143 -6.26 -17.93 -12.56
C PRO A 143 -6.83 -18.03 -11.15
N ARG A 144 -8.08 -17.58 -10.92
CA ARG A 144 -8.71 -17.65 -9.60
C ARG A 144 -9.34 -19.00 -9.36
N GLN A 145 -9.02 -19.60 -8.22
CA GLN A 145 -9.70 -20.78 -7.72
C GLN A 145 -11.09 -20.40 -7.16
N SER A 146 -12.08 -21.27 -7.34
CA SER A 146 -13.40 -21.13 -6.70
C SER A 146 -13.26 -21.22 -5.18
N VAL A 147 -14.12 -20.49 -4.46
CA VAL A 147 -14.20 -20.59 -2.99
C VAL A 147 -14.82 -21.94 -2.62
N ASN A 148 -14.05 -22.82 -2.00
CA ASN A 148 -14.44 -24.19 -1.65
C ASN A 148 -14.07 -24.59 -0.22
N GLU A 149 -13.39 -23.72 0.53
CA GLU A 149 -12.98 -23.97 1.91
C GLU A 149 -13.74 -23.04 2.86
N PRO A 150 -14.45 -23.56 3.87
CA PRO A 150 -15.15 -22.72 4.84
C PRO A 150 -14.15 -22.01 5.77
N MET A 151 -14.45 -20.76 6.11
CA MET A 151 -13.79 -20.03 7.17
C MET A 151 -14.63 -20.10 8.44
N GLN A 152 -14.03 -20.56 9.52
CA GLN A 152 -14.71 -20.68 10.82
C GLN A 152 -14.64 -19.32 11.53
N THR A 153 -15.77 -18.58 11.54
CA THR A 153 -15.83 -17.29 12.24
C THR A 153 -15.95 -17.44 13.75
N GLY A 154 -16.39 -18.61 14.23
CA GLY A 154 -16.73 -18.85 15.64
C GLY A 154 -18.10 -18.32 16.07
N ILE A 155 -18.79 -17.63 15.17
CA ILE A 155 -20.13 -17.08 15.41
C ILE A 155 -21.15 -18.07 14.85
N LYS A 156 -21.85 -18.77 15.74
CA LYS A 156 -22.79 -19.85 15.37
C LYS A 156 -23.81 -19.44 14.29
N ALA A 157 -24.34 -18.23 14.37
CA ALA A 157 -25.31 -17.73 13.41
C ALA A 157 -24.70 -17.54 12.01
N VAL A 158 -23.46 -17.08 11.93
CA VAL A 158 -22.75 -16.89 10.67
C VAL A 158 -22.37 -18.24 10.09
N ASP A 159 -21.68 -19.07 10.86
CA ASP A 159 -21.12 -20.35 10.40
C ASP A 159 -22.23 -21.35 9.98
N ALA A 160 -23.42 -21.29 10.61
CA ALA A 160 -24.53 -22.19 10.32
C ALA A 160 -25.48 -21.71 9.22
N LEU A 161 -25.72 -20.39 9.12
CA LEU A 161 -26.77 -19.84 8.24
C LEU A 161 -26.22 -19.11 7.02
N VAL A 162 -25.04 -18.46 7.17
CA VAL A 162 -24.40 -17.67 6.11
C VAL A 162 -22.91 -17.94 6.11
N PRO A 163 -22.48 -19.19 5.83
CA PRO A 163 -21.08 -19.57 5.92
C PRO A 163 -20.22 -18.75 4.97
N ILE A 164 -19.09 -18.30 5.48
CA ILE A 164 -18.08 -17.53 4.72
C ILE A 164 -16.97 -18.48 4.30
N GLY A 165 -16.49 -18.35 3.07
CA GLY A 165 -15.38 -19.16 2.56
C GLY A 165 -14.05 -18.39 2.53
N ARG A 166 -12.96 -19.11 2.61
CA ARG A 166 -11.61 -18.55 2.47
C ARG A 166 -11.44 -17.94 1.07
N GLY A 167 -10.99 -16.67 1.00
CA GLY A 167 -10.86 -15.92 -0.24
C GLY A 167 -12.15 -15.23 -0.71
N GLN A 168 -13.27 -15.38 0.02
CA GLN A 168 -14.51 -14.67 -0.25
C GLN A 168 -14.36 -13.19 0.12
N ARG A 169 -15.02 -12.33 -0.68
CA ARG A 169 -15.20 -10.92 -0.35
C ARG A 169 -16.57 -10.72 0.25
N GLU A 170 -16.60 -10.31 1.51
CA GLU A 170 -17.83 -10.12 2.27
C GLU A 170 -17.97 -8.67 2.74
N LEU A 171 -19.21 -8.18 2.78
CA LEU A 171 -19.53 -6.84 3.26
C LEU A 171 -20.28 -6.94 4.60
N ILE A 172 -19.69 -6.34 5.65
CA ILE A 172 -20.33 -6.19 6.95
C ILE A 172 -20.77 -4.72 7.09
N ILE A 173 -22.07 -4.48 6.99
CA ILE A 173 -22.66 -3.14 7.06
C ILE A 173 -23.62 -3.02 8.25
N GLY A 174 -23.70 -1.85 8.85
CA GLY A 174 -24.58 -1.52 9.97
C GLY A 174 -24.23 -0.18 10.58
N ASP A 175 -25.06 0.31 11.49
CA ASP A 175 -24.86 1.56 12.21
C ASP A 175 -23.68 1.52 13.19
N ARG A 176 -23.38 2.64 13.82
CA ARG A 176 -22.34 2.69 14.86
C ARG A 176 -22.69 1.75 16.01
N GLN A 177 -21.68 1.07 16.55
CA GLN A 177 -21.78 0.17 17.72
C GLN A 177 -22.68 -1.07 17.52
N THR A 178 -22.91 -1.49 16.29
CA THR A 178 -23.71 -2.71 15.98
C THR A 178 -22.87 -3.99 15.95
N GLY A 179 -21.61 -3.95 16.37
CA GLY A 179 -20.77 -5.14 16.48
C GLY A 179 -19.97 -5.51 15.21
N LYS A 180 -19.89 -4.64 14.19
CA LYS A 180 -19.15 -4.91 12.95
C LYS A 180 -17.69 -5.32 13.21
N THR A 181 -17.00 -4.55 14.04
CA THR A 181 -15.60 -4.82 14.40
C THR A 181 -15.48 -6.05 15.28
N ALA A 182 -16.46 -6.33 16.15
CA ALA A 182 -16.48 -7.53 16.97
C ALA A 182 -16.48 -8.81 16.14
N ILE A 183 -17.28 -8.85 15.05
CA ILE A 183 -17.28 -9.99 14.12
C ILE A 183 -15.89 -10.25 13.55
N ALA A 184 -15.17 -9.20 13.15
CA ALA A 184 -13.82 -9.33 12.60
C ALA A 184 -12.82 -9.82 13.66
N ILE A 185 -12.90 -9.26 14.88
CA ILE A 185 -12.01 -9.64 15.99
C ILE A 185 -12.27 -11.09 16.43
N ASP A 186 -13.53 -11.47 16.62
CA ASP A 186 -13.90 -12.82 16.99
C ASP A 186 -13.45 -13.85 15.94
N THR A 187 -13.54 -13.48 14.65
CA THR A 187 -13.03 -14.31 13.56
C THR A 187 -11.50 -14.49 13.65
N ILE A 188 -10.74 -13.42 13.94
CA ILE A 188 -9.28 -13.50 14.13
C ILE A 188 -8.94 -14.41 15.32
N ILE A 189 -9.62 -14.21 16.44
CA ILE A 189 -9.39 -14.99 17.68
C ILE A 189 -9.72 -16.47 17.44
N ASN A 190 -10.81 -16.76 16.74
CA ASN A 190 -11.23 -18.14 16.50
C ASN A 190 -10.29 -18.90 15.54
N ASN A 191 -9.57 -18.18 14.67
CA ASN A 191 -8.64 -18.78 13.71
C ASN A 191 -7.18 -18.80 14.24
N ARG A 192 -6.98 -18.79 15.56
CA ARG A 192 -5.65 -18.98 16.15
C ARG A 192 -5.03 -20.29 15.64
N PRO A 193 -3.74 -20.28 15.28
CA PRO A 193 -3.05 -21.52 14.94
C PRO A 193 -3.04 -22.45 16.15
N ASN A 194 -3.55 -23.66 15.96
CA ASN A 194 -3.38 -24.75 16.91
C ASN A 194 -2.14 -25.55 16.51
N GLU A 195 -1.44 -26.18 17.47
CA GLU A 195 -0.22 -26.96 17.24
C GLU A 195 -0.37 -28.06 16.17
N ASN A 196 -1.61 -28.45 15.85
CA ASN A 196 -1.94 -29.51 14.89
C ASN A 196 -2.48 -28.99 13.54
N THR A 197 -2.53 -27.67 13.31
CA THR A 197 -3.09 -27.12 12.05
C THR A 197 -1.98 -27.04 10.99
N ILE A 198 -2.12 -27.85 9.94
CA ILE A 198 -1.23 -27.83 8.78
C ILE A 198 -1.40 -26.53 7.98
N ASP A 199 -2.61 -25.93 7.99
CA ASP A 199 -2.97 -24.71 7.29
C ASP A 199 -3.11 -23.53 8.27
N GLN A 200 -2.01 -22.87 8.53
CA GLN A 200 -2.01 -21.66 9.35
C GLN A 200 -2.65 -20.48 8.61
N LEU A 201 -3.70 -19.89 9.19
CA LEU A 201 -4.31 -18.68 8.70
C LEU A 201 -3.59 -17.46 9.27
N TYR A 202 -3.14 -16.56 8.38
CA TYR A 202 -2.61 -15.24 8.76
C TYR A 202 -3.70 -14.19 8.59
N CYS A 203 -3.83 -13.32 9.56
CA CYS A 203 -4.85 -12.28 9.59
C CYS A 203 -4.22 -10.90 9.39
N ILE A 204 -4.85 -10.06 8.59
CA ILE A 204 -4.46 -8.66 8.41
C ILE A 204 -5.67 -7.80 8.74
N TYR A 205 -5.56 -6.98 9.79
CA TYR A 205 -6.58 -6.02 10.15
C TYR A 205 -6.17 -4.64 9.65
N VAL A 206 -7.01 -3.99 8.84
CA VAL A 206 -6.74 -2.66 8.31
C VAL A 206 -7.74 -1.66 8.90
N GLY A 207 -7.23 -0.71 9.68
CA GLY A 207 -8.02 0.34 10.33
C GLY A 207 -7.93 1.66 9.59
N VAL A 208 -8.89 1.96 8.70
CA VAL A 208 -8.92 3.23 7.97
C VAL A 208 -9.76 4.26 8.72
N GLY A 209 -9.17 5.42 9.06
CA GLY A 209 -9.85 6.53 9.72
C GLY A 209 -10.32 6.23 11.15
N GLN A 210 -9.74 5.23 11.81
CA GLN A 210 -10.06 4.87 13.18
C GLN A 210 -9.25 5.69 14.19
N LYS A 211 -9.82 5.87 15.39
CA LYS A 211 -9.11 6.53 16.48
C LYS A 211 -7.96 5.65 16.98
N ARG A 212 -6.82 6.25 17.29
CA ARG A 212 -5.65 5.54 17.86
C ARG A 212 -6.00 4.74 19.12
N SER A 213 -6.88 5.27 19.98
CA SER A 213 -7.36 4.57 21.18
C SER A 213 -8.13 3.29 20.84
N SER A 214 -8.92 3.28 19.76
CA SER A 214 -9.66 2.07 19.32
C SER A 214 -8.70 1.00 18.81
N ILE A 215 -7.66 1.41 18.06
CA ILE A 215 -6.61 0.47 17.61
C ILE A 215 -5.83 -0.08 18.80
N ALA A 216 -5.48 0.76 19.79
CA ALA A 216 -4.80 0.31 21.00
C ALA A 216 -5.63 -0.71 21.81
N GLN A 217 -6.94 -0.50 21.95
CA GLN A 217 -7.85 -1.45 22.58
C GLN A 217 -7.91 -2.79 21.82
N LEU A 218 -7.97 -2.73 20.48
CA LEU A 218 -7.97 -3.90 19.63
C LEU A 218 -6.67 -4.69 19.80
N VAL A 219 -5.52 -4.02 19.79
CA VAL A 219 -4.21 -4.64 20.03
C VAL A 219 -4.20 -5.35 21.38
N GLY A 220 -4.64 -4.66 22.46
CA GLY A 220 -4.71 -5.24 23.80
C GLY A 220 -5.56 -6.50 23.86
N GLN A 221 -6.75 -6.47 23.23
CA GLN A 221 -7.65 -7.63 23.17
C GLN A 221 -7.01 -8.82 22.42
N LEU A 222 -6.32 -8.57 21.28
CA LEU A 222 -5.66 -9.62 20.53
C LEU A 222 -4.41 -10.17 21.26
N GLU A 223 -3.72 -9.34 22.05
CA GLU A 223 -2.60 -9.77 22.90
C GLU A 223 -3.09 -10.66 24.05
N GLU A 224 -4.16 -10.25 24.76
CA GLU A 224 -4.80 -11.05 25.83
C GLU A 224 -5.23 -12.44 25.34
N GLU A 225 -5.76 -12.49 24.12
CA GLU A 225 -6.22 -13.74 23.49
C GLU A 225 -5.09 -14.52 22.75
N ASN A 226 -3.84 -14.07 22.83
CA ASN A 226 -2.69 -14.66 22.13
C ASN A 226 -2.87 -14.77 20.61
N SER A 227 -3.62 -13.84 20.01
CA SER A 227 -3.94 -13.83 18.58
C SER A 227 -3.06 -12.87 17.77
N MET A 228 -2.23 -12.07 18.42
CA MET A 228 -1.31 -11.17 17.74
C MET A 228 -0.23 -11.91 16.92
N ALA A 229 0.23 -13.06 17.37
CA ALA A 229 1.34 -13.79 16.73
C ALA A 229 1.09 -14.16 15.25
N HIS A 230 -0.19 -14.27 14.83
CA HIS A 230 -0.59 -14.56 13.44
C HIS A 230 -1.31 -13.39 12.78
N THR A 231 -1.31 -12.22 13.39
CA THR A 231 -2.04 -11.03 12.93
C THR A 231 -1.09 -9.88 12.67
N VAL A 232 -1.37 -9.12 11.59
CA VAL A 232 -0.75 -7.83 11.28
C VAL A 232 -1.84 -6.77 11.37
N ILE A 233 -1.55 -5.65 12.04
CA ILE A 233 -2.47 -4.51 12.10
C ILE A 233 -1.87 -3.36 11.30
N VAL A 234 -2.63 -2.83 10.34
CA VAL A 234 -2.30 -1.65 9.54
C VAL A 234 -3.23 -0.51 9.97
N ALA A 235 -2.67 0.61 10.49
CA ALA A 235 -3.44 1.70 11.09
C ALA A 235 -2.91 3.09 10.75
#